data_fdb2914af3ddb5266760f4c2c0432487
#
_entry.id   fdb2914af3ddb5266760f4c2c0432487
#
_cell.length_a   1.000
_cell.length_b   1.000
_cell.length_c   1.000
_cell.angle_alpha   90.00
_cell.angle_beta   90.00
_cell.angle_gamma   90.00
#
_symmetry.space_group_name_H-M   'P 1'
#
loop_
_entity.id
_entity.type
_entity.pdbx_description
1 polymer ?
#
loop_
_entity_poly.entity_id
_entity_poly.type
_entity_poly.pdbx_seq_one_letter_code
_entity_poly.pdbx_strand_id
1 'polypeptide(L)'
;MRGGRVLAFLHAALALGLAAAAAGTAAPGAALPPADEKGLTDLQLLGKRVFEDANLSEPRGLSCASCHAPEHAFQGNNGSPIPGIAAGSSPDKVGRRKVPTIMYKTYSPAFGLTKDVDDGKETAEAKGGQFWDGRASDLVEQAASPLLDPVEMNNPSIEVVVEKVKAGAYADLVTAVFGKAVFADPKTAMNDLSSALFAYEATERFAPFSSKFDDYLRGKATLTPEEARGFEVFTNPKQGNCIACHVGEVKSKDPTDWIFTDFTYDALGVPRNPAIPANADPATFDLGLCKRPGIAAFLPKDVKLESLCGQFKVPTLRNVAVAGAYYHNAYFTSLRDAVAFYATRDTDPQRWYPKLKTGEADKFNDLSGALKDNVNTEEVPYDRRPGQKPRFSDADIDALVAFLKTLTDKGMK
;
A
#
# COMPACT_ATOMS: atom_id res chain seq x y z
N MET A 1 1.74 17.70 33.49
CA MET A 1 1.77 16.29 33.90
C MET A 1 0.41 15.71 33.55
N ARG A 2 0.26 15.18 32.36
CA ARG A 2 -0.95 14.48 31.91
C ARG A 2 -0.56 13.03 31.65
N GLY A 3 -1.20 12.12 32.38
CA GLY A 3 -0.95 10.69 32.33
C GLY A 3 -1.58 10.08 31.07
N GLY A 4 -0.76 9.48 30.24
CA GLY A 4 -1.21 8.68 29.13
C GLY A 4 -2.03 7.48 29.62
N ARG A 5 -3.28 7.41 29.21
CA ARG A 5 -4.10 6.20 29.35
C ARG A 5 -3.72 5.25 28.23
N VAL A 6 -3.03 4.20 28.61
CA VAL A 6 -2.85 3.02 27.74
C VAL A 6 -4.23 2.34 27.66
N LEU A 7 -4.92 2.48 26.53
CA LEU A 7 -6.07 1.65 26.22
C LEU A 7 -5.57 0.26 25.82
N ALA A 8 -5.83 -0.71 26.67
CA ALA A 8 -5.68 -2.12 26.33
C ALA A 8 -6.81 -2.49 25.35
N PHE A 9 -6.49 -2.69 24.08
CA PHE A 9 -7.41 -3.25 23.11
C PHE A 9 -7.50 -4.77 23.33
N LEU A 10 -8.66 -5.22 23.79
CA LEU A 10 -9.02 -6.63 23.71
C LEU A 10 -9.16 -7.01 22.23
N HIS A 11 -8.28 -7.87 21.75
CA HIS A 11 -8.47 -8.57 20.48
C HIS A 11 -9.63 -9.56 20.62
N ALA A 12 -10.80 -9.17 20.13
CA ALA A 12 -11.84 -10.14 19.83
C ALA A 12 -11.44 -10.84 18.53
N ALA A 13 -10.85 -12.03 18.66
CA ALA A 13 -10.68 -12.94 17.54
C ALA A 13 -12.05 -13.33 17.03
N LEU A 14 -12.49 -12.72 15.93
CA LEU A 14 -13.67 -13.15 15.19
C LEU A 14 -13.27 -14.41 14.42
N ALA A 15 -13.53 -15.57 15.02
CA ALA A 15 -13.44 -16.85 14.33
C ALA A 15 -14.53 -16.87 13.25
N LEU A 16 -14.19 -16.52 12.01
CA LEU A 16 -15.01 -16.85 10.85
C LEU A 16 -15.02 -18.37 10.74
N GLY A 17 -16.17 -18.97 11.05
CA GLY A 17 -16.42 -20.36 10.78
C GLY A 17 -16.36 -20.63 9.27
N LEU A 18 -15.23 -21.14 8.79
CA LEU A 18 -15.16 -21.77 7.48
C LEU A 18 -16.07 -23.00 7.53
N ALA A 19 -17.20 -22.93 6.84
CA ALA A 19 -17.98 -24.12 6.54
C ALA A 19 -17.10 -25.06 5.72
N ALA A 20 -16.78 -26.23 6.27
CA ALA A 20 -16.07 -27.28 5.57
C ALA A 20 -16.91 -27.72 4.39
N ALA A 21 -16.58 -27.32 3.17
CA ALA A 21 -17.11 -27.92 1.96
C ALA A 21 -16.52 -29.33 1.84
N ALA A 22 -17.41 -30.30 1.71
CA ALA A 22 -17.07 -31.70 1.59
C ALA A 22 -16.05 -31.94 0.47
N ALA A 23 -14.99 -32.67 0.78
CA ALA A 23 -13.99 -33.13 -0.18
C ALA A 23 -14.68 -33.99 -1.26
N GLY A 24 -14.90 -33.41 -2.44
CA GLY A 24 -15.22 -34.14 -3.64
C GLY A 24 -13.98 -34.87 -4.14
N THR A 25 -14.10 -36.19 -4.38
CA THR A 25 -13.02 -37.02 -4.94
C THR A 25 -12.64 -36.51 -6.31
N ALA A 26 -11.37 -36.11 -6.46
CA ALA A 26 -10.78 -35.64 -7.72
C ALA A 26 -10.83 -36.76 -8.78
N ALA A 27 -11.23 -36.40 -10.00
CA ALA A 27 -11.19 -37.29 -11.15
C ALA A 27 -9.70 -37.61 -11.51
N PRO A 28 -9.39 -38.87 -11.90
CA PRO A 28 -8.04 -39.25 -12.25
C PRO A 28 -7.66 -38.67 -13.61
N GLY A 29 -6.66 -37.80 -13.65
CA GLY A 29 -6.06 -37.32 -14.90
C GLY A 29 -5.48 -35.92 -14.90
N ALA A 30 -5.54 -35.16 -13.81
CA ALA A 30 -4.89 -33.85 -13.75
C ALA A 30 -3.38 -34.01 -13.60
N ALA A 31 -2.60 -33.37 -14.50
CA ALA A 31 -1.16 -33.26 -14.37
C ALA A 31 -0.82 -32.64 -13.02
N LEU A 32 0.22 -33.18 -12.36
CA LEU A 32 0.73 -32.62 -11.10
C LEU A 32 1.13 -31.14 -11.31
N PRO A 33 0.73 -30.25 -10.41
CA PRO A 33 1.09 -28.83 -10.52
C PRO A 33 2.60 -28.65 -10.43
N PRO A 34 3.16 -27.60 -11.05
CA PRO A 34 4.56 -27.23 -10.89
C PRO A 34 4.98 -27.15 -9.41
N ALA A 35 6.27 -27.33 -9.13
CA ALA A 35 6.77 -27.40 -7.75
C ALA A 35 6.45 -26.15 -6.89
N ASP A 36 6.33 -24.98 -7.52
CA ASP A 36 5.97 -23.71 -6.91
C ASP A 36 4.45 -23.59 -6.55
N GLU A 37 3.64 -24.52 -7.02
CA GLU A 37 2.20 -24.60 -6.75
C GLU A 37 1.88 -25.67 -5.70
N LYS A 38 2.88 -26.43 -5.30
CA LYS A 38 2.71 -27.49 -4.30
C LYS A 38 2.25 -26.92 -2.96
N GLY A 39 1.11 -27.41 -2.49
CA GLY A 39 0.52 -27.00 -1.22
C GLY A 39 -0.55 -25.91 -1.34
N LEU A 40 -0.77 -25.34 -2.53
CA LEU A 40 -1.90 -24.46 -2.77
C LEU A 40 -3.21 -25.28 -2.84
N THR A 41 -4.28 -24.73 -2.27
CA THR A 41 -5.66 -25.21 -2.52
C THR A 41 -6.08 -24.86 -3.95
N ASP A 42 -7.13 -25.53 -4.48
CA ASP A 42 -7.63 -25.21 -5.82
C ASP A 42 -8.04 -23.74 -5.97
N LEU A 43 -8.61 -23.14 -4.91
CA LEU A 43 -8.97 -21.72 -4.88
C LEU A 43 -7.73 -20.83 -4.96
N GLN A 44 -6.67 -21.13 -4.22
CA GLN A 44 -5.40 -20.40 -4.24
C GLN A 44 -4.67 -20.59 -5.58
N LEU A 45 -4.70 -21.79 -6.13
CA LEU A 45 -4.13 -22.07 -7.45
C LEU A 45 -4.86 -21.29 -8.54
N LEU A 46 -6.20 -21.24 -8.47
CA LEU A 46 -6.99 -20.42 -9.39
C LEU A 46 -6.60 -18.94 -9.27
N GLY A 47 -6.49 -18.40 -8.05
CA GLY A 47 -6.02 -17.03 -7.82
C GLY A 47 -4.66 -16.76 -8.45
N LYS A 48 -3.71 -17.72 -8.31
CA LYS A 48 -2.39 -17.64 -8.96
C LYS A 48 -2.51 -17.59 -10.49
N ARG A 49 -3.36 -18.46 -11.08
CA ARG A 49 -3.58 -18.47 -12.53
C ARG A 49 -4.12 -17.13 -13.04
N VAL A 50 -5.10 -16.57 -12.36
CA VAL A 50 -5.67 -15.25 -12.68
C VAL A 50 -4.61 -14.15 -12.52
N PHE A 51 -3.82 -14.19 -11.44
CA PHE A 51 -2.76 -13.21 -11.14
C PHE A 51 -1.67 -13.17 -12.24
N GLU A 52 -1.36 -14.30 -12.85
CA GLU A 52 -0.30 -14.46 -13.86
C GLU A 52 -0.82 -14.36 -15.29
N ASP A 53 -2.14 -14.27 -15.52
CA ASP A 53 -2.72 -14.31 -16.87
C ASP A 53 -2.61 -12.98 -17.61
N ALA A 54 -1.66 -12.91 -18.53
CA ALA A 54 -1.45 -11.75 -19.40
C ALA A 54 -2.51 -11.59 -20.52
N ASN A 55 -3.45 -12.55 -20.67
CA ASN A 55 -4.58 -12.40 -21.59
C ASN A 55 -5.71 -11.53 -21.02
N LEU A 56 -5.65 -11.22 -19.72
CA LEU A 56 -6.70 -10.46 -19.06
C LEU A 56 -6.65 -8.95 -19.29
N SER A 57 -5.61 -8.41 -19.93
CA SER A 57 -5.59 -6.99 -20.33
C SER A 57 -6.14 -6.73 -21.75
N GLU A 58 -6.37 -5.43 -22.08
CA GLU A 58 -6.80 -4.99 -23.40
C GLU A 58 -5.97 -3.76 -23.86
N PRO A 59 -5.09 -3.87 -24.90
CA PRO A 59 -4.71 -5.14 -25.54
C PRO A 59 -4.05 -6.12 -24.59
N ARG A 60 -4.03 -7.41 -24.96
CA ARG A 60 -3.38 -8.48 -24.18
C ARG A 60 -1.90 -8.21 -24.00
N GLY A 61 -1.34 -8.63 -22.85
CA GLY A 61 0.10 -8.51 -22.57
C GLY A 61 0.43 -8.15 -21.11
N LEU A 62 -0.54 -7.66 -20.34
CA LEU A 62 -0.36 -7.39 -18.92
C LEU A 62 -1.17 -8.32 -18.03
N SER A 63 -0.53 -8.75 -16.94
CA SER A 63 -1.13 -9.46 -15.81
C SER A 63 -0.88 -8.68 -14.53
N CYS A 64 -1.46 -9.10 -13.41
CA CYS A 64 -1.13 -8.55 -12.09
C CYS A 64 0.37 -8.68 -11.81
N ALA A 65 0.96 -9.84 -12.14
CA ALA A 65 2.40 -10.10 -11.98
C ALA A 65 3.28 -9.14 -12.79
N SER A 66 2.78 -8.55 -13.89
CA SER A 66 3.56 -7.59 -14.68
C SER A 66 3.94 -6.34 -13.89
N CYS A 67 3.02 -5.85 -13.04
CA CYS A 67 3.26 -4.67 -12.19
C CYS A 67 3.66 -5.08 -10.77
N HIS A 68 3.17 -6.21 -10.27
CA HIS A 68 3.48 -6.76 -8.95
C HIS A 68 4.51 -7.90 -9.06
N ALA A 69 5.74 -7.54 -9.43
CA ALA A 69 6.82 -8.50 -9.67
C ALA A 69 7.39 -9.07 -8.35
N PRO A 70 7.45 -10.40 -8.20
CA PRO A 70 7.91 -11.05 -6.96
C PRO A 70 9.31 -10.61 -6.52
N GLU A 71 10.24 -10.44 -7.46
CA GLU A 71 11.63 -10.04 -7.20
C GLU A 71 11.75 -8.63 -6.59
N HIS A 72 10.73 -7.79 -6.77
CA HIS A 72 10.64 -6.44 -6.20
C HIS A 72 9.65 -6.36 -5.02
N ALA A 73 9.52 -7.44 -4.25
CA ALA A 73 8.55 -7.53 -3.16
C ALA A 73 7.11 -7.22 -3.61
N PHE A 74 6.73 -7.75 -4.76
CA PHE A 74 5.41 -7.55 -5.40
C PHE A 74 5.03 -6.07 -5.57
N GLN A 75 6.01 -5.24 -5.86
CA GLN A 75 5.88 -3.87 -6.32
C GLN A 75 6.83 -3.68 -7.50
N GLY A 76 6.61 -2.63 -8.30
CA GLY A 76 7.47 -2.45 -9.47
C GLY A 76 6.88 -1.40 -10.42
N ASN A 77 7.33 -1.41 -11.68
CA ASN A 77 6.85 -0.49 -12.70
C ASN A 77 6.74 -1.12 -14.08
N ASN A 78 6.74 -2.45 -14.19
CA ASN A 78 6.67 -3.24 -15.43
C ASN A 78 7.60 -2.75 -16.57
N GLY A 79 8.76 -2.18 -16.25
CA GLY A 79 9.70 -1.62 -17.22
C GLY A 79 9.35 -0.21 -17.72
N SER A 80 8.36 0.46 -17.13
CA SER A 80 8.09 1.87 -17.41
C SER A 80 9.33 2.74 -17.16
N PRO A 81 9.55 3.81 -17.96
CA PRO A 81 10.66 4.73 -17.75
C PRO A 81 10.53 5.57 -16.49
N ILE A 82 9.36 5.57 -15.83
CA ILE A 82 9.13 6.32 -14.60
C ILE A 82 9.26 5.35 -13.42
N PRO A 83 10.28 5.51 -12.56
CA PRO A 83 10.47 4.63 -11.42
C PRO A 83 9.20 4.52 -10.55
N GLY A 84 8.79 3.30 -10.23
CA GLY A 84 7.63 3.02 -9.39
C GLY A 84 6.26 3.26 -10.03
N ILE A 85 6.17 3.88 -11.21
CA ILE A 85 4.91 4.11 -11.93
C ILE A 85 4.82 3.13 -13.10
N ALA A 86 3.80 2.29 -13.12
CA ALA A 86 3.62 1.31 -14.18
C ALA A 86 3.05 1.92 -15.46
N ALA A 87 3.45 1.37 -16.62
CA ALA A 87 2.76 1.59 -17.88
C ALA A 87 1.51 0.70 -17.95
N GLY A 88 0.43 1.20 -18.56
CA GLY A 88 -0.76 0.43 -18.82
C GLY A 88 -0.60 -0.51 -20.03
N SER A 89 -1.67 -1.23 -20.37
CA SER A 89 -1.71 -2.14 -21.52
C SER A 89 -1.53 -1.43 -22.87
N SER A 90 -1.89 -0.15 -22.95
CA SER A 90 -1.60 0.73 -24.09
C SER A 90 -0.33 1.52 -23.84
N PRO A 91 0.61 1.64 -24.81
CA PRO A 91 1.90 2.30 -24.62
C PRO A 91 1.83 3.79 -24.24
N ASP A 92 0.74 4.46 -24.59
CA ASP A 92 0.47 5.86 -24.25
C ASP A 92 -0.18 6.05 -22.87
N LYS A 93 -0.51 4.98 -22.19
CA LYS A 93 -1.13 4.99 -20.86
C LYS A 93 -0.08 4.75 -19.78
N VAL A 94 -0.09 5.59 -18.78
CA VAL A 94 0.81 5.51 -17.65
C VAL A 94 0.02 5.72 -16.37
N GLY A 95 0.31 4.92 -15.36
CA GLY A 95 -0.29 5.04 -14.03
C GLY A 95 -0.06 6.42 -13.42
N ARG A 96 -0.90 6.78 -12.47
CA ARG A 96 -0.85 8.09 -11.79
C ARG A 96 -0.14 8.03 -10.44
N ARG A 97 0.02 6.83 -9.89
CA ARG A 97 0.57 6.59 -8.57
C ARG A 97 1.55 5.42 -8.59
N LYS A 98 2.43 5.42 -7.61
CA LYS A 98 3.34 4.31 -7.36
C LYS A 98 2.56 3.01 -7.19
N VAL A 99 3.04 1.94 -7.84
CA VAL A 99 2.56 0.57 -7.60
C VAL A 99 2.88 0.19 -6.15
N PRO A 100 1.88 0.01 -5.28
CA PRO A 100 2.14 -0.40 -3.90
C PRO A 100 2.53 -1.88 -3.85
N THR A 101 3.31 -2.27 -2.84
CA THR A 101 3.46 -3.70 -2.56
C THR A 101 2.11 -4.32 -2.22
N ILE A 102 1.87 -5.55 -2.65
CA ILE A 102 0.73 -6.36 -2.19
C ILE A 102 1.12 -7.29 -1.03
N MET A 103 2.40 -7.27 -0.61
CA MET A 103 2.82 -8.01 0.58
C MET A 103 2.18 -7.40 1.84
N TYR A 104 1.81 -8.26 2.78
CA TYR A 104 1.18 -7.89 4.05
C TYR A 104 -0.15 -7.14 3.93
N LYS A 105 -0.80 -7.15 2.75
CA LYS A 105 -2.06 -6.42 2.53
C LYS A 105 -3.26 -7.03 3.22
N THR A 106 -3.24 -8.33 3.50
CA THR A 106 -4.31 -9.02 4.24
C THR A 106 -4.45 -8.55 5.70
N TYR A 107 -3.45 -7.84 6.23
CA TYR A 107 -3.52 -7.21 7.55
C TYR A 107 -4.29 -5.88 7.53
N SER A 108 -4.54 -5.28 6.36
CA SER A 108 -5.33 -4.05 6.26
C SER A 108 -6.79 -4.33 6.61
N PRO A 109 -7.36 -3.65 7.59
CA PRO A 109 -8.79 -3.78 7.86
C PRO A 109 -9.61 -3.24 6.68
N ALA A 110 -10.89 -3.57 6.63
CA ALA A 110 -11.82 -2.92 5.71
C ALA A 110 -11.82 -1.39 5.96
N PHE A 111 -12.07 -0.62 4.90
CA PHE A 111 -12.15 0.83 5.02
C PHE A 111 -13.22 1.25 6.03
N GLY A 112 -12.83 2.13 6.94
CA GLY A 112 -13.74 2.77 7.90
C GLY A 112 -13.31 4.19 8.18
N LEU A 113 -14.26 4.99 8.64
CA LEU A 113 -14.05 6.34 9.13
C LEU A 113 -14.56 6.38 10.56
N THR A 114 -13.65 6.63 11.51
CA THR A 114 -13.99 6.74 12.92
C THR A 114 -14.07 8.21 13.31
N LYS A 115 -14.99 8.54 14.21
CA LYS A 115 -14.96 9.82 14.90
C LYS A 115 -13.84 9.78 15.93
N ASP A 116 -13.02 10.79 15.93
CA ASP A 116 -12.10 11.07 17.00
C ASP A 116 -12.43 12.43 17.61
N VAL A 117 -12.00 12.69 18.83
CA VAL A 117 -12.17 13.99 19.50
C VAL A 117 -10.79 14.44 19.93
N ASP A 118 -10.23 15.36 19.18
CA ASP A 118 -8.97 16.01 19.53
C ASP A 118 -9.24 17.43 20.04
N ASP A 119 -8.76 17.72 21.28
CA ASP A 119 -8.95 19.01 21.98
C ASP A 119 -10.40 19.54 21.96
N GLY A 120 -11.38 18.62 22.05
CA GLY A 120 -12.81 18.94 22.09
C GLY A 120 -13.43 19.24 20.72
N LYS A 121 -12.70 19.06 19.62
CA LYS A 121 -13.22 19.10 18.24
C LYS A 121 -13.43 17.70 17.70
N GLU A 122 -14.58 17.46 17.07
CA GLU A 122 -14.78 16.23 16.32
C GLU A 122 -13.86 16.27 15.09
N THR A 123 -13.04 15.21 14.96
CA THR A 123 -12.22 14.92 13.80
C THR A 123 -12.66 13.59 13.20
N ALA A 124 -12.26 13.32 11.97
CA ALA A 124 -12.49 12.04 11.33
C ALA A 124 -11.15 11.41 10.99
N GLU A 125 -10.92 10.22 11.53
CA GLU A 125 -9.78 9.40 11.17
C GLU A 125 -10.22 8.29 10.22
N ALA A 126 -9.64 8.26 9.03
CA ALA A 126 -9.83 7.17 8.07
C ALA A 126 -8.81 6.06 8.32
N LYS A 127 -9.26 4.81 8.19
CA LYS A 127 -8.41 3.63 8.40
C LYS A 127 -8.78 2.49 7.46
N GLY A 128 -7.80 1.70 7.07
CA GLY A 128 -8.03 0.48 6.28
C GLY A 128 -8.26 0.75 4.79
N GLY A 129 -8.97 -0.16 4.14
CA GLY A 129 -9.19 -0.12 2.69
C GLY A 129 -7.94 -0.44 1.87
N GLN A 130 -8.06 -0.36 0.55
CA GLN A 130 -6.99 -0.63 -0.39
C GLN A 130 -6.75 0.57 -1.32
N PHE A 131 -5.64 0.52 -2.09
CA PHE A 131 -5.06 1.65 -2.79
C PHE A 131 -4.52 2.76 -1.86
N TRP A 132 -3.88 3.78 -2.45
CA TRP A 132 -3.36 4.93 -1.72
C TRP A 132 -4.44 5.85 -1.14
N ASP A 133 -5.65 5.79 -1.70
CA ASP A 133 -6.78 6.66 -1.37
C ASP A 133 -7.96 5.91 -0.72
N GLY A 134 -7.80 4.62 -0.43
CA GLY A 134 -8.83 3.82 0.21
C GLY A 134 -10.08 3.55 -0.65
N ARG A 135 -10.01 3.78 -1.98
CA ARG A 135 -11.18 3.71 -2.86
C ARG A 135 -11.83 2.33 -2.94
N ALA A 136 -11.09 1.25 -2.67
CA ALA A 136 -11.65 -0.07 -2.44
C ALA A 136 -11.69 -0.37 -0.94
N SER A 137 -12.81 -0.94 -0.48
CA SER A 137 -13.02 -1.21 0.96
C SER A 137 -12.16 -2.37 1.46
N ASP A 138 -11.93 -3.36 0.61
CA ASP A 138 -11.13 -4.55 0.93
C ASP A 138 -10.38 -5.09 -0.31
N LEU A 139 -9.69 -6.24 -0.15
CA LEU A 139 -8.90 -6.84 -1.23
C LEU A 139 -9.76 -7.48 -2.32
N VAL A 140 -10.97 -7.96 -2.01
CA VAL A 140 -11.86 -8.54 -3.02
C VAL A 140 -12.38 -7.45 -3.95
N GLU A 141 -12.81 -6.31 -3.40
CA GLU A 141 -13.21 -5.15 -4.18
C GLU A 141 -12.03 -4.57 -4.98
N GLN A 142 -10.84 -4.54 -4.38
CA GLN A 142 -9.64 -4.02 -5.03
C GLN A 142 -9.27 -4.82 -6.29
N ALA A 143 -9.34 -6.16 -6.22
CA ALA A 143 -8.85 -7.04 -7.27
C ALA A 143 -9.52 -6.85 -8.64
N ALA A 144 -10.79 -6.42 -8.67
CA ALA A 144 -11.52 -6.14 -9.92
C ALA A 144 -11.09 -4.82 -10.57
N SER A 145 -10.62 -3.85 -9.79
CA SER A 145 -10.39 -2.47 -10.25
C SER A 145 -9.32 -2.34 -11.34
N PRO A 146 -8.11 -2.94 -11.20
CA PRO A 146 -7.05 -2.86 -12.21
C PRO A 146 -7.45 -3.45 -13.57
N LEU A 147 -8.31 -4.46 -13.57
CA LEU A 147 -8.79 -5.10 -14.81
C LEU A 147 -9.54 -4.13 -15.70
N LEU A 148 -10.24 -3.16 -15.12
CA LEU A 148 -11.09 -2.19 -15.83
C LEU A 148 -10.45 -0.79 -15.97
N ASP A 149 -9.39 -0.50 -15.20
CA ASP A 149 -8.79 0.83 -15.23
C ASP A 149 -8.11 1.10 -16.59
N PRO A 150 -8.49 2.22 -17.30
CA PRO A 150 -7.95 2.54 -18.61
C PRO A 150 -6.44 2.80 -18.65
N VAL A 151 -5.81 3.10 -17.51
CA VAL A 151 -4.36 3.31 -17.42
C VAL A 151 -3.61 2.09 -16.85
N GLU A 152 -4.34 0.98 -16.65
CA GLU A 152 -3.80 -0.30 -16.19
C GLU A 152 -4.13 -1.41 -17.23
N MET A 153 -5.09 -2.31 -16.96
CA MET A 153 -5.42 -3.44 -17.83
C MET A 153 -6.52 -3.14 -18.87
N ASN A 154 -7.23 -2.04 -18.75
CA ASN A 154 -8.04 -1.37 -19.80
C ASN A 154 -9.16 -2.22 -20.44
N ASN A 155 -9.74 -3.20 -19.77
CA ASN A 155 -10.91 -3.88 -20.33
C ASN A 155 -12.15 -2.97 -20.31
N PRO A 156 -13.00 -3.01 -21.37
CA PRO A 156 -14.17 -2.14 -21.46
C PRO A 156 -15.27 -2.50 -20.47
N SER A 157 -15.32 -3.76 -19.99
CA SER A 157 -16.30 -4.19 -18.99
C SER A 157 -15.90 -5.51 -18.33
N ILE A 158 -16.61 -5.87 -17.23
CA ILE A 158 -16.43 -7.15 -16.54
C ILE A 158 -16.83 -8.35 -17.39
N GLU A 159 -17.82 -8.19 -18.26
CA GLU A 159 -18.24 -9.25 -19.19
C GLU A 159 -17.09 -9.68 -20.10
N VAL A 160 -16.31 -8.72 -20.61
CA VAL A 160 -15.13 -8.99 -21.44
C VAL A 160 -14.08 -9.76 -20.65
N VAL A 161 -13.82 -9.40 -19.40
CA VAL A 161 -12.88 -10.12 -18.53
C VAL A 161 -13.35 -11.55 -18.30
N VAL A 162 -14.63 -11.72 -17.95
CA VAL A 162 -15.23 -13.05 -17.69
C VAL A 162 -15.18 -13.93 -18.94
N GLU A 163 -15.48 -13.41 -20.14
CA GLU A 163 -15.35 -14.17 -21.37
C GLU A 163 -13.88 -14.54 -21.69
N LYS A 164 -12.91 -13.68 -21.36
CA LYS A 164 -11.49 -14.05 -21.49
C LYS A 164 -11.11 -15.22 -20.58
N VAL A 165 -11.57 -15.19 -19.31
CA VAL A 165 -11.37 -16.28 -18.35
C VAL A 165 -12.05 -17.57 -18.82
N LYS A 166 -13.28 -17.50 -19.28
CA LYS A 166 -14.06 -18.65 -19.77
C LYS A 166 -13.40 -19.29 -21.00
N ALA A 167 -12.74 -18.50 -21.84
CA ALA A 167 -11.96 -18.98 -22.98
C ALA A 167 -10.51 -19.39 -22.60
N GLY A 168 -10.09 -19.17 -21.35
CA GLY A 168 -8.73 -19.38 -20.89
C GLY A 168 -8.43 -20.84 -20.53
N ALA A 169 -7.15 -21.15 -20.40
CA ALA A 169 -6.67 -22.52 -20.15
C ALA A 169 -7.08 -23.11 -18.78
N TYR A 170 -7.56 -22.27 -17.86
CA TYR A 170 -7.97 -22.65 -16.50
C TYR A 170 -9.49 -22.55 -16.26
N ALA A 171 -10.30 -22.46 -17.31
CA ALA A 171 -11.77 -22.39 -17.21
C ALA A 171 -12.37 -23.60 -16.48
N ASP A 172 -11.79 -24.79 -16.69
CA ASP A 172 -12.20 -26.02 -16.00
C ASP A 172 -11.93 -25.91 -14.48
N LEU A 173 -10.83 -25.30 -14.09
CA LEU A 173 -10.51 -25.06 -12.67
C LEU A 173 -11.51 -24.06 -12.06
N VAL A 174 -11.88 -22.98 -12.77
CA VAL A 174 -12.93 -22.05 -12.34
C VAL A 174 -14.25 -22.81 -12.08
N THR A 175 -14.63 -23.68 -13.01
CA THR A 175 -15.84 -24.48 -12.90
C THR A 175 -15.75 -25.52 -11.78
N ALA A 176 -14.58 -26.10 -11.55
CA ALA A 176 -14.38 -27.03 -10.44
C ALA A 176 -14.49 -26.37 -9.08
N VAL A 177 -13.99 -25.13 -8.93
CA VAL A 177 -13.99 -24.38 -7.67
C VAL A 177 -15.36 -23.78 -7.37
N PHE A 178 -16.03 -23.16 -8.35
CA PHE A 178 -17.26 -22.37 -8.14
C PHE A 178 -18.53 -23.02 -8.71
N GLY A 179 -18.39 -24.15 -9.39
CA GLY A 179 -19.52 -24.86 -9.99
C GLY A 179 -19.81 -24.44 -11.44
N LYS A 180 -20.59 -25.30 -12.14
CA LYS A 180 -20.85 -25.16 -13.59
C LYS A 180 -21.60 -23.87 -13.96
N ALA A 181 -22.30 -23.25 -13.02
CA ALA A 181 -23.09 -22.04 -13.27
C ALA A 181 -22.29 -20.74 -13.07
N VAL A 182 -21.01 -20.80 -12.71
CA VAL A 182 -20.18 -19.63 -12.39
C VAL A 182 -20.22 -18.55 -13.48
N PHE A 183 -20.23 -18.92 -14.75
CA PHE A 183 -20.25 -17.99 -15.87
C PHE A 183 -21.64 -17.49 -16.28
N ALA A 184 -22.72 -17.87 -15.55
CA ALA A 184 -24.08 -17.45 -15.87
C ALA A 184 -24.35 -15.97 -15.58
N ASP A 185 -23.69 -15.41 -14.57
CA ASP A 185 -23.77 -14.00 -14.22
C ASP A 185 -22.34 -13.40 -14.10
N PRO A 186 -21.98 -12.47 -14.99
CA PRO A 186 -20.63 -11.88 -15.00
C PRO A 186 -20.22 -11.18 -13.70
N LYS A 187 -21.16 -10.57 -12.97
CA LYS A 187 -20.86 -9.90 -11.69
C LYS A 187 -20.49 -10.91 -10.62
N THR A 188 -21.25 -11.99 -10.51
CA THR A 188 -20.94 -13.09 -9.59
C THR A 188 -19.60 -13.72 -9.97
N ALA A 189 -19.39 -14.04 -11.25
CA ALA A 189 -18.12 -14.60 -11.72
C ALA A 189 -16.93 -13.70 -11.39
N MET A 190 -17.05 -12.37 -11.56
CA MET A 190 -15.96 -11.43 -11.23
C MET A 190 -15.69 -11.41 -9.73
N ASN A 191 -16.72 -11.45 -8.88
CA ASN A 191 -16.53 -11.51 -7.43
C ASN A 191 -15.85 -12.82 -6.98
N ASP A 192 -16.22 -13.94 -7.60
CA ASP A 192 -15.61 -15.25 -7.37
C ASP A 192 -14.12 -15.24 -7.78
N LEU A 193 -13.80 -14.68 -8.95
CA LEU A 193 -12.40 -14.51 -9.39
C LEU A 193 -11.60 -13.60 -8.45
N SER A 194 -12.20 -12.50 -7.99
CA SER A 194 -11.60 -11.60 -7.00
C SER A 194 -11.34 -12.32 -5.67
N SER A 195 -12.26 -13.19 -5.25
CA SER A 195 -12.10 -14.03 -4.06
C SER A 195 -10.96 -15.05 -4.21
N ALA A 196 -10.76 -15.59 -5.41
CA ALA A 196 -9.63 -16.46 -5.70
C ALA A 196 -8.30 -15.70 -5.67
N LEU A 197 -8.25 -14.47 -6.23
CA LEU A 197 -7.08 -13.58 -6.13
C LEU A 197 -6.74 -13.29 -4.67
N PHE A 198 -7.74 -12.91 -3.85
CA PHE A 198 -7.56 -12.72 -2.41
C PHE A 198 -7.00 -13.97 -1.73
N ALA A 199 -7.53 -15.17 -2.05
CA ALA A 199 -7.05 -16.42 -1.47
C ALA A 199 -5.58 -16.69 -1.81
N TYR A 200 -5.13 -16.33 -3.00
CA TYR A 200 -3.73 -16.41 -3.38
C TYR A 200 -2.86 -15.39 -2.63
N GLU A 201 -3.29 -14.14 -2.56
CA GLU A 201 -2.59 -13.07 -1.83
C GLU A 201 -2.56 -13.29 -0.30
N ALA A 202 -3.43 -14.16 0.22
CA ALA A 202 -3.45 -14.57 1.62
C ALA A 202 -2.48 -15.70 1.96
N THR A 203 -1.72 -16.22 0.97
CA THR A 203 -0.71 -17.26 1.23
C THR A 203 0.51 -16.69 1.95
N GLU A 204 1.29 -17.55 2.62
CA GLU A 204 2.53 -17.18 3.31
C GLU A 204 3.56 -16.49 2.38
N ARG A 205 3.43 -16.71 1.06
CA ARG A 205 4.26 -16.02 0.07
C ARG A 205 4.21 -14.50 0.19
N PHE A 206 3.05 -13.96 0.56
CA PHE A 206 2.82 -12.51 0.67
C PHE A 206 3.00 -11.95 2.09
N ALA A 207 3.21 -12.81 3.08
CA ALA A 207 3.49 -12.40 4.46
C ALA A 207 4.45 -13.39 5.16
N PRO A 208 5.69 -13.54 4.65
CA PRO A 208 6.60 -14.59 5.13
C PRO A 208 7.25 -14.31 6.48
N PHE A 209 7.25 -13.06 6.97
CA PHE A 209 7.92 -12.66 8.22
C PHE A 209 9.31 -13.24 8.36
N SER A 210 10.15 -13.05 7.35
CA SER A 210 11.46 -13.69 7.19
C SER A 210 12.64 -12.71 7.19
N SER A 211 12.40 -11.45 7.51
CA SER A 211 13.42 -10.39 7.51
C SER A 211 14.44 -10.56 8.65
N LYS A 212 15.55 -9.82 8.56
CA LYS A 212 16.54 -9.75 9.65
C LYS A 212 15.90 -9.23 10.94
N PHE A 213 14.98 -8.27 10.86
CA PHE A 213 14.27 -7.74 12.02
C PHE A 213 13.37 -8.81 12.66
N ASP A 214 12.70 -9.65 11.86
CA ASP A 214 11.91 -10.77 12.38
C ASP A 214 12.81 -11.79 13.10
N ASP A 215 13.99 -12.08 12.55
CA ASP A 215 14.97 -12.94 13.21
C ASP A 215 15.51 -12.29 14.51
N TYR A 216 15.67 -10.97 14.55
CA TYR A 216 16.03 -10.22 15.77
C TYR A 216 14.94 -10.34 16.85
N LEU A 217 13.68 -10.15 16.51
CA LEU A 217 12.55 -10.31 17.44
C LEU A 217 12.52 -11.73 18.04
N ARG A 218 12.78 -12.74 17.22
CA ARG A 218 12.85 -14.15 17.64
C ARG A 218 14.14 -14.52 18.38
N GLY A 219 15.07 -13.59 18.57
CA GLY A 219 16.37 -13.83 19.21
C GLY A 219 17.36 -14.64 18.35
N LYS A 220 17.13 -14.72 17.03
CA LYS A 220 17.97 -15.46 16.06
C LYS A 220 19.02 -14.58 15.37
N ALA A 221 18.89 -13.26 15.47
CA ALA A 221 19.84 -12.29 14.93
C ALA A 221 20.06 -11.14 15.90
N THR A 222 21.13 -10.36 15.66
CA THR A 222 21.41 -9.11 16.37
C THR A 222 21.42 -7.95 15.39
N LEU A 223 20.97 -6.79 15.83
CA LEU A 223 21.14 -5.54 15.08
C LEU A 223 22.59 -5.04 15.25
N THR A 224 23.18 -4.51 14.20
CA THR A 224 24.44 -3.77 14.31
C THR A 224 24.22 -2.49 15.14
N PRO A 225 25.28 -1.83 15.63
CA PRO A 225 25.13 -0.55 16.35
C PRO A 225 24.39 0.52 15.53
N GLU A 226 24.59 0.58 14.22
CA GLU A 226 23.92 1.52 13.33
C GLU A 226 22.44 1.17 13.16
N GLU A 227 22.10 -0.09 12.94
CA GLU A 227 20.71 -0.56 12.85
C GLU A 227 19.96 -0.36 14.16
N ALA A 228 20.60 -0.61 15.31
CA ALA A 228 20.04 -0.38 16.64
C ALA A 228 19.81 1.12 16.88
N ARG A 229 20.72 2.00 16.44
CA ARG A 229 20.53 3.45 16.48
C ARG A 229 19.35 3.86 15.61
N GLY A 230 19.21 3.30 14.40
CA GLY A 230 18.07 3.56 13.52
C GLY A 230 16.75 3.15 14.16
N PHE A 231 16.70 2.00 14.81
CA PHE A 231 15.52 1.55 15.55
C PHE A 231 15.18 2.47 16.73
N GLU A 232 16.19 2.96 17.47
CA GLU A 232 15.99 3.96 18.53
C GLU A 232 15.38 5.24 17.98
N VAL A 233 15.93 5.80 16.89
CA VAL A 233 15.39 7.02 16.26
C VAL A 233 13.97 6.79 15.75
N PHE A 234 13.69 5.62 15.15
CA PHE A 234 12.38 5.22 14.66
C PHE A 234 11.31 5.25 15.76
N THR A 235 11.66 4.73 16.96
CA THR A 235 10.73 4.60 18.08
C THR A 235 10.70 5.80 19.02
N ASN A 236 11.66 6.74 18.90
CA ASN A 236 11.78 7.86 19.82
C ASN A 236 10.77 8.99 19.49
N PRO A 237 9.79 9.29 20.37
CA PRO A 237 8.76 10.29 20.12
C PRO A 237 9.27 11.74 20.06
N LYS A 238 10.55 11.98 20.41
CA LYS A 238 11.18 13.31 20.35
C LYS A 238 12.11 13.47 19.16
N GLN A 239 12.36 12.41 18.39
CA GLN A 239 13.25 12.38 17.22
C GLN A 239 12.49 12.02 15.96
N GLY A 240 12.60 10.77 15.48
CA GLY A 240 11.93 10.31 14.27
C GLY A 240 10.43 10.15 14.44
N ASN A 241 10.01 9.60 15.59
CA ASN A 241 8.61 9.29 15.91
C ASN A 241 7.87 8.49 14.82
N CYS A 242 8.63 7.74 14.01
CA CYS A 242 8.08 7.00 12.86
C CYS A 242 7.04 5.96 13.29
N ILE A 243 7.22 5.43 14.52
CA ILE A 243 6.32 4.43 15.11
C ILE A 243 4.91 4.97 15.38
N ALA A 244 4.70 6.28 15.40
CA ALA A 244 3.37 6.87 15.60
C ALA A 244 2.38 6.47 14.49
N CYS A 245 2.83 6.39 13.24
CA CYS A 245 2.05 5.98 12.08
C CYS A 245 2.47 4.60 11.55
N HIS A 246 3.79 4.31 11.57
CA HIS A 246 4.34 3.00 11.16
C HIS A 246 4.46 2.07 12.37
N VAL A 247 3.31 1.73 12.95
CA VAL A 247 3.20 1.09 14.25
C VAL A 247 3.81 -0.31 14.33
N GLY A 248 4.28 -0.62 15.53
CA GLY A 248 4.66 -1.94 16.02
C GLY A 248 4.57 -1.97 17.54
N GLU A 249 4.38 -3.14 18.12
CA GLU A 249 4.32 -3.32 19.57
C GLU A 249 5.74 -3.47 20.14
N VAL A 250 6.30 -2.40 20.69
CA VAL A 250 7.71 -2.30 21.12
C VAL A 250 8.12 -3.42 22.08
N LYS A 251 7.19 -3.95 22.89
CA LYS A 251 7.47 -5.02 23.86
C LYS A 251 7.25 -6.41 23.28
N SER A 252 6.63 -6.51 22.10
CA SER A 252 6.37 -7.80 21.47
C SER A 252 7.60 -8.33 20.75
N LYS A 253 7.75 -9.65 20.83
CA LYS A 253 8.72 -10.42 20.05
C LYS A 253 8.06 -11.19 18.90
N ASP A 254 6.75 -11.03 18.73
CA ASP A 254 6.03 -11.61 17.60
C ASP A 254 6.13 -10.70 16.39
N PRO A 255 6.71 -11.15 15.26
CA PRO A 255 6.78 -10.36 14.04
C PRO A 255 5.43 -9.90 13.49
N THR A 256 4.34 -10.59 13.82
CA THR A 256 2.99 -10.23 13.37
C THR A 256 2.46 -8.94 14.00
N ASP A 257 3.01 -8.54 15.15
CA ASP A 257 2.72 -7.26 15.80
C ASP A 257 3.51 -6.08 15.19
N TRP A 258 4.32 -6.35 14.15
CA TRP A 258 5.18 -5.37 13.49
C TRP A 258 4.88 -5.29 11.99
N ILE A 259 3.68 -4.83 11.64
CA ILE A 259 3.30 -4.59 10.24
C ILE A 259 3.84 -3.25 9.73
N PHE A 260 4.30 -2.37 10.61
CA PHE A 260 4.85 -1.06 10.30
C PHE A 260 3.87 -0.16 9.53
N THR A 261 2.62 -0.21 9.92
CA THR A 261 1.55 0.71 9.50
C THR A 261 0.37 0.57 10.46
N ASP A 262 -0.29 1.68 10.74
CA ASP A 262 -1.57 1.73 11.44
C ASP A 262 -2.75 1.67 10.46
N PHE A 263 -2.45 1.71 9.13
CA PHE A 263 -3.41 1.78 8.04
C PHE A 263 -4.24 3.06 8.00
N THR A 264 -3.85 4.12 8.72
CA THR A 264 -4.49 5.44 8.66
C THR A 264 -4.05 6.22 7.42
N TYR A 265 -4.45 7.48 7.34
CA TYR A 265 -4.18 8.37 6.22
C TYR A 265 -3.58 9.67 6.73
N ASP A 266 -2.55 10.18 6.03
CA ASP A 266 -1.92 11.45 6.41
C ASP A 266 -1.57 12.29 5.17
N ALA A 267 -1.56 13.61 5.35
CA ALA A 267 -1.21 14.58 4.33
C ALA A 267 0.23 15.06 4.55
N LEU A 268 1.18 14.46 3.84
CA LEU A 268 2.61 14.75 4.00
C LEU A 268 3.11 15.90 3.12
N GLY A 269 2.28 16.41 2.19
CA GLY A 269 2.66 17.47 1.28
C GLY A 269 3.84 17.10 0.38
N VAL A 270 3.91 15.86 -0.07
CA VAL A 270 4.98 15.36 -0.96
C VAL A 270 5.07 16.24 -2.21
N PRO A 271 6.29 16.58 -2.70
CA PRO A 271 6.43 17.37 -3.91
C PRO A 271 5.75 16.72 -5.12
N ARG A 272 5.15 17.54 -5.98
CA ARG A 272 4.53 17.11 -7.24
C ARG A 272 5.57 16.45 -8.13
N ASN A 273 5.28 15.23 -8.61
CA ASN A 273 6.17 14.52 -9.52
C ASN A 273 5.91 14.95 -10.99
N PRO A 274 6.82 15.72 -11.60
CA PRO A 274 6.64 16.19 -12.97
C PRO A 274 6.80 15.09 -14.03
N ALA A 275 7.35 13.94 -13.67
CA ALA A 275 7.51 12.81 -14.58
C ALA A 275 6.18 12.11 -14.88
N ILE A 276 5.16 12.27 -14.03
CA ILE A 276 3.82 11.70 -14.26
C ILE A 276 3.10 12.55 -15.32
N PRO A 277 2.71 11.97 -16.50
CA PRO A 277 2.10 12.74 -17.59
C PRO A 277 0.84 13.52 -17.18
N ALA A 278 0.01 12.96 -16.31
CA ALA A 278 -1.19 13.65 -15.79
C ALA A 278 -0.86 14.95 -15.04
N ASN A 279 0.36 15.10 -14.54
CA ASN A 279 0.83 16.28 -13.82
C ASN A 279 1.34 17.40 -14.76
N ALA A 280 1.34 17.20 -16.08
CA ALA A 280 1.67 18.25 -17.03
C ALA A 280 0.63 19.39 -17.02
N ASP A 281 -0.62 19.07 -16.69
CA ASP A 281 -1.66 20.09 -16.47
C ASP A 281 -1.53 20.67 -15.04
N PRO A 282 -1.18 21.95 -14.89
CA PRO A 282 -1.02 22.58 -13.58
C PRO A 282 -2.31 22.68 -12.76
N ALA A 283 -3.47 22.48 -13.38
CA ALA A 283 -4.77 22.49 -12.69
C ALA A 283 -5.16 21.10 -12.15
N THR A 284 -4.47 20.05 -12.56
CA THR A 284 -4.73 18.67 -12.12
C THR A 284 -3.93 18.38 -10.84
N PHE A 285 -4.62 17.97 -9.77
CA PHE A 285 -4.03 17.59 -8.48
C PHE A 285 -4.50 16.20 -8.06
N ASP A 286 -3.61 15.41 -7.46
CA ASP A 286 -4.00 14.18 -6.80
C ASP A 286 -4.40 14.48 -5.35
N LEU A 287 -5.70 14.54 -5.12
CA LEU A 287 -6.25 14.92 -3.82
C LEU A 287 -6.45 13.75 -2.85
N GLY A 288 -6.08 12.53 -3.22
CA GLY A 288 -6.08 11.37 -2.33
C GLY A 288 -7.46 11.04 -1.75
N LEU A 289 -7.52 10.85 -0.46
CA LEU A 289 -8.66 10.31 0.29
C LEU A 289 -9.98 11.04 0.02
N CYS A 290 -9.98 12.37 -0.06
CA CYS A 290 -11.23 13.13 -0.29
C CYS A 290 -11.88 12.84 -1.67
N LYS A 291 -11.19 12.15 -2.57
CA LYS A 291 -11.73 11.70 -3.87
C LYS A 291 -12.20 10.25 -3.85
N ARG A 292 -12.13 9.58 -2.68
CA ARG A 292 -12.71 8.24 -2.54
C ARG A 292 -14.20 8.27 -2.86
N PRO A 293 -14.69 7.38 -3.74
CA PRO A 293 -16.13 7.28 -4.03
C PRO A 293 -16.94 7.05 -2.74
N GLY A 294 -18.01 7.80 -2.56
CA GLY A 294 -18.91 7.65 -1.43
C GLY A 294 -18.37 8.15 -0.08
N ILE A 295 -17.16 8.72 -0.01
CA ILE A 295 -16.54 9.16 1.27
C ILE A 295 -17.45 10.13 2.06
N ALA A 296 -18.17 11.00 1.38
CA ALA A 296 -19.06 11.99 2.02
C ALA A 296 -20.16 11.33 2.89
N ALA A 297 -20.57 10.11 2.57
CA ALA A 297 -21.57 9.38 3.36
C ALA A 297 -21.04 8.88 4.72
N PHE A 298 -19.71 8.81 4.88
CA PHE A 298 -19.06 8.40 6.12
C PHE A 298 -18.70 9.57 7.03
N LEU A 299 -18.73 10.81 6.50
CA LEU A 299 -18.26 11.98 7.25
C LEU A 299 -19.17 12.30 8.44
N PRO A 300 -18.61 12.58 9.63
CA PRO A 300 -19.32 13.26 10.70
C PRO A 300 -19.85 14.62 10.23
N LYS A 301 -20.97 15.09 10.82
CA LYS A 301 -21.66 16.31 10.36
C LYS A 301 -20.78 17.57 10.34
N ASP A 302 -19.81 17.64 11.27
CA ASP A 302 -18.99 18.83 11.46
C ASP A 302 -17.62 18.72 10.76
N VAL A 303 -17.34 17.59 10.10
CA VAL A 303 -16.09 17.37 9.35
C VAL A 303 -16.31 17.72 7.88
N LYS A 304 -15.49 18.64 7.36
CA LYS A 304 -15.53 19.05 5.96
C LYS A 304 -14.76 18.04 5.10
N LEU A 305 -15.31 17.71 3.94
CA LEU A 305 -14.66 16.82 2.99
C LEU A 305 -13.26 17.30 2.58
N GLU A 306 -13.11 18.62 2.43
CA GLU A 306 -11.87 19.28 2.05
C GLU A 306 -10.72 19.00 3.03
N SER A 307 -11.01 18.76 4.32
CA SER A 307 -9.99 18.45 5.32
C SER A 307 -9.30 17.09 5.09
N LEU A 308 -9.89 16.21 4.30
CA LEU A 308 -9.32 14.92 3.91
C LEU A 308 -8.48 14.98 2.62
N CYS A 309 -8.47 16.15 1.93
CA CYS A 309 -7.72 16.27 0.69
C CYS A 309 -6.22 16.35 0.93
N GLY A 310 -5.45 15.61 0.14
CA GLY A 310 -4.00 15.47 0.27
C GLY A 310 -3.57 14.32 1.18
N GLN A 311 -4.53 13.63 1.81
CA GLN A 311 -4.26 12.47 2.64
C GLN A 311 -4.11 11.20 1.78
N PHE A 312 -3.08 10.41 2.10
CA PHE A 312 -2.80 9.12 1.49
C PHE A 312 -2.52 8.09 2.58
N LYS A 313 -2.86 6.83 2.27
CA LYS A 313 -2.74 5.73 3.23
C LYS A 313 -1.29 5.52 3.66
N VAL A 314 -1.07 5.36 4.95
CA VAL A 314 0.22 4.97 5.53
C VAL A 314 0.56 3.56 5.07
N PRO A 315 1.64 3.36 4.27
CA PRO A 315 2.02 2.04 3.79
C PRO A 315 2.78 1.26 4.85
N THR A 316 2.78 -0.07 4.73
CA THR A 316 3.75 -0.88 5.47
C THR A 316 5.18 -0.51 5.06
N LEU A 317 6.11 -0.53 6.02
CA LEU A 317 7.55 -0.38 5.73
C LEU A 317 8.25 -1.73 5.51
N ARG A 318 7.53 -2.85 5.61
CA ARG A 318 8.11 -4.15 5.25
C ARG A 318 8.52 -4.12 3.78
N ASN A 319 9.73 -4.56 3.51
CA ASN A 319 10.34 -4.54 2.17
C ASN A 319 10.54 -3.13 1.56
N VAL A 320 10.50 -2.07 2.37
CA VAL A 320 10.61 -0.69 1.87
C VAL A 320 11.94 -0.43 1.16
N ALA A 321 13.03 -1.10 1.56
CA ALA A 321 14.35 -0.87 0.99
C ALA A 321 14.49 -1.34 -0.47
N VAL A 322 13.63 -2.26 -0.92
CA VAL A 322 13.63 -2.78 -2.30
C VAL A 322 12.51 -2.15 -3.17
N ALA A 323 11.87 -1.10 -2.67
CA ALA A 323 10.75 -0.46 -3.36
C ALA A 323 11.16 0.34 -4.62
N GLY A 324 12.40 0.80 -4.70
CA GLY A 324 12.93 1.58 -5.83
C GLY A 324 12.33 2.96 -6.03
N ALA A 325 11.15 3.24 -5.45
CA ALA A 325 10.49 4.55 -5.43
C ALA A 325 9.60 4.68 -4.19
N TYR A 326 9.33 5.91 -3.75
CA TYR A 326 8.73 6.19 -2.45
C TYR A 326 7.60 7.22 -2.55
N TYR A 327 6.67 7.15 -1.60
CA TYR A 327 5.42 7.90 -1.51
C TYR A 327 4.41 7.55 -2.63
N HIS A 328 3.21 8.08 -2.53
CA HIS A 328 2.10 7.76 -3.44
C HIS A 328 2.38 8.12 -4.90
N ASN A 329 3.16 9.17 -5.13
CA ASN A 329 3.47 9.70 -6.47
C ASN A 329 4.88 9.33 -6.97
N ALA A 330 5.62 8.46 -6.26
CA ALA A 330 6.97 8.02 -6.64
C ALA A 330 7.97 9.16 -6.87
N TYR A 331 7.82 10.31 -6.21
CA TYR A 331 8.72 11.46 -6.38
C TYR A 331 10.16 11.13 -6.00
N PHE A 332 10.36 10.37 -4.92
CA PHE A 332 11.69 9.98 -4.46
C PHE A 332 12.06 8.59 -5.00
N THR A 333 13.29 8.46 -5.47
CA THR A 333 13.88 7.19 -5.95
C THR A 333 15.01 6.69 -5.05
N SER A 334 15.32 7.43 -3.98
CA SER A 334 16.29 7.08 -2.95
C SER A 334 15.58 6.94 -1.60
N LEU A 335 15.78 5.80 -0.91
CA LEU A 335 15.26 5.60 0.45
C LEU A 335 15.83 6.66 1.41
N ARG A 336 17.12 7.02 1.25
CA ARG A 336 17.75 8.04 2.06
C ARG A 336 17.08 9.41 1.89
N ASP A 337 16.74 9.79 0.66
CA ASP A 337 16.07 11.07 0.42
C ASP A 337 14.62 11.04 0.92
N ALA A 338 13.92 9.91 0.79
CA ALA A 338 12.61 9.74 1.38
C ALA A 338 12.62 9.91 2.90
N VAL A 339 13.63 9.35 3.60
CA VAL A 339 13.80 9.55 5.06
C VAL A 339 14.25 10.98 5.37
N ALA A 340 15.16 11.56 4.57
CA ALA A 340 15.64 12.94 4.76
C ALA A 340 14.52 13.97 4.57
N PHE A 341 13.53 13.68 3.73
CA PHE A 341 12.34 14.51 3.55
C PHE A 341 11.56 14.67 4.87
N TYR A 342 11.37 13.59 5.62
CA TYR A 342 10.75 13.67 6.96
C TYR A 342 11.52 14.60 7.91
N ALA A 343 12.87 14.54 7.87
CA ALA A 343 13.70 15.36 8.75
C ALA A 343 13.71 16.85 8.38
N THR A 344 13.69 17.15 7.05
CA THR A 344 14.10 18.48 6.57
C THR A 344 13.04 19.18 5.71
N ARG A 345 11.87 18.58 5.47
CA ARG A 345 10.76 19.16 4.71
C ARG A 345 10.44 20.59 5.14
N ASP A 346 10.40 20.83 6.45
CA ASP A 346 9.99 22.09 7.04
C ASP A 346 11.15 22.99 7.46
N THR A 347 12.35 22.44 7.68
CA THR A 347 13.54 23.22 8.03
C THR A 347 14.33 23.71 6.81
N ASP A 348 14.31 22.96 5.70
CA ASP A 348 14.97 23.28 4.44
C ASP A 348 14.07 22.95 3.23
N PRO A 349 12.92 23.61 3.07
CA PRO A 349 11.98 23.32 2.00
C PRO A 349 12.55 23.57 0.59
N GLN A 350 13.56 24.44 0.44
CA GLN A 350 14.17 24.72 -0.86
C GLN A 350 14.94 23.53 -1.44
N ARG A 351 15.30 22.57 -0.61
CA ARG A 351 15.88 21.29 -1.02
C ARG A 351 14.89 20.43 -1.82
N TRP A 352 13.61 20.53 -1.51
CA TRP A 352 12.59 19.59 -1.95
C TRP A 352 11.61 20.15 -2.97
N TYR A 353 11.25 21.42 -2.81
CA TYR A 353 10.22 22.04 -3.64
C TYR A 353 10.79 23.01 -4.66
N PRO A 354 10.14 23.18 -5.82
CA PRO A 354 10.54 24.17 -6.79
C PRO A 354 10.46 25.58 -6.19
N LYS A 355 11.20 26.52 -6.79
CA LYS A 355 11.18 27.93 -6.37
C LYS A 355 10.08 28.70 -7.06
N LEU A 356 9.35 29.49 -6.32
CA LEU A 356 8.47 30.53 -6.81
C LEU A 356 9.28 31.68 -7.46
N LYS A 357 8.61 32.55 -8.18
CA LYS A 357 9.23 33.79 -8.74
C LYS A 357 9.78 34.71 -7.64
N THR A 358 9.24 34.62 -6.43
CA THR A 358 9.73 35.33 -5.23
C THR A 358 11.06 34.78 -4.70
N GLY A 359 11.51 33.61 -5.16
CA GLY A 359 12.68 32.89 -4.64
C GLY A 359 12.38 31.94 -3.48
N GLU A 360 11.18 31.95 -2.95
CA GLU A 360 10.72 31.05 -1.90
C GLU A 360 10.38 29.64 -2.46
N ALA A 361 10.41 28.62 -1.59
CA ALA A 361 9.97 27.29 -1.96
C ALA A 361 8.44 27.24 -2.16
N ASP A 362 7.97 26.67 -3.26
CA ASP A 362 6.55 26.36 -3.47
C ASP A 362 6.14 25.11 -2.68
N LYS A 363 6.14 25.26 -1.33
CA LYS A 363 5.81 24.15 -0.44
C LYS A 363 4.45 23.56 -0.78
N PHE A 364 4.37 22.22 -0.69
CA PHE A 364 3.15 21.46 -0.87
C PHE A 364 2.52 21.68 -2.26
N ASN A 365 3.36 21.78 -3.28
CA ASN A 365 2.98 22.16 -4.64
C ASN A 365 2.14 21.13 -5.40
N ASP A 366 1.83 19.97 -4.78
CA ASP A 366 0.82 19.02 -5.27
C ASP A 366 -0.56 19.22 -4.65
N LEU A 367 -0.74 20.34 -3.95
CA LEU A 367 -2.01 20.83 -3.42
C LEU A 367 -2.23 22.30 -3.81
N SER A 368 -3.48 22.69 -4.01
CA SER A 368 -3.83 24.07 -4.39
C SER A 368 -4.49 24.85 -3.25
N GLY A 369 -4.21 26.16 -3.17
CA GLY A 369 -4.90 27.09 -2.27
C GLY A 369 -4.91 26.62 -0.82
N ALA A 370 -6.08 26.72 -0.19
CA ALA A 370 -6.31 26.38 1.21
C ALA A 370 -6.13 24.88 1.53
N LEU A 371 -6.06 23.99 0.51
CA LEU A 371 -5.80 22.57 0.75
C LEU A 371 -4.37 22.31 1.27
N LYS A 372 -3.46 23.26 1.09
CA LYS A 372 -2.10 23.19 1.67
C LYS A 372 -2.13 23.21 3.20
N ASP A 373 -3.17 23.76 3.79
CA ASP A 373 -3.36 23.85 5.26
C ASP A 373 -3.68 22.47 5.89
N ASN A 374 -4.06 21.47 5.06
CA ASN A 374 -4.30 20.11 5.54
C ASN A 374 -2.99 19.35 5.82
N VAL A 375 -1.85 19.86 5.35
CA VAL A 375 -0.57 19.16 5.51
C VAL A 375 -0.17 19.13 6.97
N ASN A 376 0.14 17.94 7.47
CA ASN A 376 0.62 17.73 8.84
C ASN A 376 1.93 18.49 9.08
N THR A 377 1.88 19.51 9.91
CA THR A 377 3.02 20.37 10.32
C THR A 377 3.17 20.49 11.82
N GLU A 378 2.39 19.74 12.59
CA GLU A 378 2.32 19.84 14.06
C GLU A 378 2.98 18.65 14.75
N GLU A 379 2.90 17.46 14.15
CA GLU A 379 3.47 16.26 14.73
C GLU A 379 4.98 16.16 14.52
N VAL A 380 5.67 15.51 15.45
CA VAL A 380 7.08 15.15 15.29
C VAL A 380 7.18 14.10 14.17
N PRO A 381 8.08 14.29 13.19
CA PRO A 381 9.17 15.26 13.10
C PRO A 381 8.86 16.56 12.35
N TYR A 382 7.62 16.82 11.94
CA TYR A 382 7.21 17.95 11.10
C TYR A 382 7.03 19.29 11.85
N ASP A 383 7.09 19.26 13.16
CA ASP A 383 6.87 20.41 14.08
C ASP A 383 8.02 21.45 14.06
N ARG A 384 8.83 21.44 13.03
CA ARG A 384 9.95 22.37 12.84
C ARG A 384 9.65 23.42 11.78
N ARG A 385 10.40 24.51 11.83
CA ARG A 385 10.25 25.66 10.92
C ARG A 385 11.60 25.98 10.28
N PRO A 386 11.63 26.72 9.16
CA PRO A 386 12.88 27.17 8.54
C PRO A 386 13.79 27.86 9.55
N GLY A 387 15.10 27.52 9.50
CA GLY A 387 16.12 28.02 10.42
C GLY A 387 16.23 27.27 11.76
N GLN A 388 15.33 26.35 12.05
CA GLN A 388 15.48 25.44 13.19
C GLN A 388 16.28 24.19 12.79
N LYS A 389 16.89 23.53 13.78
CA LYS A 389 17.53 22.21 13.55
C LYS A 389 16.47 21.14 13.35
N PRO A 390 16.67 20.19 12.40
CA PRO A 390 15.85 19.01 12.27
C PRO A 390 15.76 18.21 13.60
N ARG A 391 14.74 17.39 13.75
CA ARG A 391 14.56 16.51 14.93
C ARG A 391 15.63 15.42 15.02
N PHE A 392 16.21 15.04 13.91
CA PHE A 392 17.27 14.05 13.81
C PHE A 392 18.27 14.45 12.72
N SER A 393 19.51 14.00 12.89
CA SER A 393 20.66 14.40 12.09
C SER A 393 20.84 13.57 10.81
N ASP A 394 21.77 13.96 9.93
CA ASP A 394 22.16 13.15 8.76
C ASP A 394 22.67 11.75 9.17
N ALA A 395 23.42 11.64 10.27
CA ALA A 395 23.86 10.35 10.79
C ALA A 395 22.68 9.49 11.28
N ASP A 396 21.64 10.13 11.85
CA ASP A 396 20.41 9.44 12.23
C ASP A 396 19.60 9.00 11.00
N ILE A 397 19.62 9.78 9.90
CA ILE A 397 19.03 9.38 8.62
C ILE A 397 19.69 8.10 8.10
N ASP A 398 21.02 8.05 8.11
CA ASP A 398 21.78 6.87 7.66
C ASP A 398 21.49 5.66 8.54
N ALA A 399 21.41 5.84 9.85
CA ALA A 399 21.02 4.81 10.80
C ALA A 399 19.57 4.31 10.58
N LEU A 400 18.61 5.22 10.33
CA LEU A 400 17.24 4.85 9.97
C LEU A 400 17.20 4.03 8.68
N VAL A 401 17.96 4.41 7.66
CA VAL A 401 18.05 3.64 6.41
C VAL A 401 18.65 2.25 6.68
N ALA A 402 19.67 2.14 7.53
CA ALA A 402 20.22 0.85 7.95
C ALA A 402 19.16 -0.03 8.65
N PHE A 403 18.40 0.54 9.57
CA PHE A 403 17.29 -0.15 10.22
C PHE A 403 16.21 -0.58 9.21
N LEU A 404 15.74 0.31 8.35
CA LEU A 404 14.71 0.01 7.35
C LEU A 404 15.12 -1.12 6.39
N LYS A 405 16.41 -1.26 6.08
CA LYS A 405 16.93 -2.40 5.31
C LYS A 405 16.75 -3.73 6.02
N THR A 406 16.74 -3.74 7.36
CA THR A 406 16.50 -4.98 8.13
C THR A 406 15.08 -5.52 7.99
N LEU A 407 14.14 -4.72 7.45
CA LEU A 407 12.74 -5.09 7.23
C LEU A 407 12.52 -5.83 5.90
N THR A 408 13.59 -6.12 5.16
CA THR A 408 13.53 -6.83 3.88
C THR A 408 13.46 -8.33 4.11
N ASP A 409 12.42 -8.96 3.57
CA ASP A 409 12.23 -10.41 3.62
C ASP A 409 13.29 -11.14 2.79
N LYS A 410 13.62 -12.37 3.21
CA LYS A 410 14.60 -13.22 2.51
C LYS A 410 14.15 -13.48 1.07
N GLY A 411 15.07 -13.32 0.13
CA GLY A 411 14.81 -13.53 -1.30
C GLY A 411 14.31 -12.30 -2.07
N MET A 412 13.95 -11.20 -1.39
CA MET A 412 13.62 -9.92 -2.03
C MET A 412 14.90 -9.13 -2.36
N LYS A 413 14.90 -8.43 -3.54
CA LYS A 413 16.07 -7.73 -4.07
C LYS A 413 15.74 -6.30 -4.48
#